data_f3a9f948f844a6f80a2ca613b3cbfe31
#
_entry.id   f3a9f948f844a6f80a2ca613b3cbfe31
#
_cell.length_a   1.000
_cell.length_b   1.000
_cell.length_c   1.000
_cell.angle_alpha   90.00
_cell.angle_beta   90.00
_cell.angle_gamma   90.00
#
_symmetry.space_group_name_H-M   'P 1'
#
loop_
_entity.id
_entity.type
_entity.pdbx_description
1 polymer ?
#
loop_
_entity_poly.entity_id
_entity_poly.type
_entity_poly.pdbx_seq_one_letter_code
_entity_poly.pdbx_strand_id
1 'polypeptide(L)'
;MAEIDLSVEKTGTSTNQKLENILNLSLDVTPEERARSQELETGYNPQEKTWEVIVKYSGSLDALENQVERERHTGQRDKIKVEEMRNEYAILTLPESLIERVSALPQIEYIEKPKRLFFSETIGTASCISALQEPFDESGNGRDPDDGQGEKNEFSGFDGLGRLTGRGTIIAVADSGIDWFHEDFRNPDGTTRILALWDQTLGQVFTREEINQALAGGDRNQAYRILPSVDSSSHGTAVAGIAVGNGRARQGRYRGVAYESELLVIKLGNPQANLRAEGFPRTTEVMRAVNFAVVRAVGENRPLALNLSFGNTYGSHDGSSLLETFLNDIGNYGRTTIVVGSGNEGASS
;
A
#
# COMPACT_ATOMS: atom_id res chain seq x y z
N MET A 1 -15.86 56.36 -27.39
CA MET A 1 -15.81 55.37 -26.32
C MET A 1 -16.42 54.11 -26.86
N ALA A 2 -15.61 53.08 -27.13
CA ALA A 2 -16.11 51.80 -27.62
C ALA A 2 -16.60 51.01 -26.40
N GLU A 3 -17.86 50.63 -26.42
CA GLU A 3 -18.40 49.66 -25.45
C GLU A 3 -17.71 48.32 -25.64
N ILE A 4 -17.05 47.84 -24.59
CA ILE A 4 -16.50 46.49 -24.53
C ILE A 4 -17.69 45.57 -24.25
N ASP A 5 -18.06 44.79 -25.24
CA ASP A 5 -19.06 43.74 -25.12
C ASP A 5 -18.46 42.61 -24.23
N LEU A 6 -18.96 42.50 -23.00
CA LEU A 6 -18.58 41.47 -22.01
C LEU A 6 -19.52 40.25 -22.08
N SER A 7 -20.13 39.99 -23.19
CA SER A 7 -20.83 38.74 -23.43
C SER A 7 -19.82 37.59 -23.60
N VAL A 8 -19.22 37.14 -22.48
CA VAL A 8 -18.57 35.85 -22.39
C VAL A 8 -19.67 34.82 -22.52
N GLU A 9 -19.79 34.22 -23.71
CA GLU A 9 -20.53 32.95 -23.86
C GLU A 9 -19.87 31.97 -22.86
N LYS A 10 -20.57 31.74 -21.76
CA LYS A 10 -20.29 30.59 -20.91
C LYS A 10 -20.62 29.34 -21.73
N THR A 11 -19.64 28.84 -22.45
CA THR A 11 -19.60 27.42 -22.77
C THR A 11 -19.32 26.70 -21.44
N GLY A 12 -20.38 26.63 -20.62
CA GLY A 12 -20.33 25.91 -19.37
C GLY A 12 -20.28 24.43 -19.70
N THR A 13 -19.10 23.86 -19.79
CA THR A 13 -18.92 22.45 -19.50
C THR A 13 -19.38 22.25 -18.05
N SER A 14 -20.56 21.67 -17.89
CA SER A 14 -21.10 21.28 -16.59
C SER A 14 -20.09 20.28 -16.00
N THR A 15 -19.22 20.72 -15.09
CA THR A 15 -18.31 19.84 -14.38
C THR A 15 -19.12 18.75 -13.70
N ASN A 16 -18.85 17.50 -14.04
CA ASN A 16 -19.51 16.36 -13.44
C ASN A 16 -19.08 16.25 -11.98
N GLN A 17 -19.99 16.54 -11.05
CA GLN A 17 -19.71 16.57 -9.61
C GLN A 17 -19.34 15.20 -9.01
N LYS A 18 -19.65 14.10 -9.71
CA LYS A 18 -19.25 12.76 -9.30
C LYS A 18 -17.83 12.39 -9.75
N LEU A 19 -17.18 13.22 -10.55
CA LEU A 19 -15.80 13.05 -10.97
C LEU A 19 -14.89 14.03 -10.21
N GLU A 20 -13.75 13.54 -9.77
CA GLU A 20 -12.69 14.38 -9.21
C GLU A 20 -12.32 15.52 -10.20
N ASN A 21 -12.06 16.72 -9.69
CA ASN A 21 -11.74 17.89 -10.53
C ASN A 21 -10.54 17.65 -11.46
N ILE A 22 -9.49 16.97 -10.98
CA ILE A 22 -8.32 16.63 -11.81
C ILE A 22 -8.67 15.60 -12.87
N LEU A 23 -9.56 14.65 -12.59
CA LEU A 23 -10.07 13.71 -13.60
C LEU A 23 -10.90 14.45 -14.66
N ASN A 24 -11.83 15.33 -14.25
CA ASN A 24 -12.57 16.19 -15.19
C ASN A 24 -11.62 16.95 -16.12
N LEU A 25 -10.62 17.63 -15.54
CA LEU A 25 -9.62 18.36 -16.32
C LEU A 25 -8.84 17.42 -17.26
N SER A 26 -8.49 16.21 -16.79
CA SER A 26 -7.75 15.23 -17.60
C SER A 26 -8.57 14.71 -18.79
N LEU A 27 -9.91 14.70 -18.68
CA LEU A 27 -10.82 14.30 -19.76
C LEU A 27 -11.05 15.44 -20.77
N ASP A 28 -11.01 16.71 -20.30
CA ASP A 28 -11.28 17.89 -21.14
C ASP A 28 -10.07 18.33 -21.99
N VAL A 29 -8.85 18.03 -21.56
CA VAL A 29 -7.63 18.40 -22.30
C VAL A 29 -7.36 17.47 -23.48
N THR A 30 -6.64 17.97 -24.48
CA THR A 30 -6.20 17.15 -25.62
C THR A 30 -5.19 16.08 -25.20
N PRO A 31 -5.06 14.96 -25.95
CA PRO A 31 -4.06 13.94 -25.65
C PRO A 31 -2.64 14.49 -25.58
N GLU A 32 -2.30 15.49 -26.41
CA GLU A 32 -1.00 16.15 -26.45
C GLU A 32 -0.74 17.00 -25.19
N GLU A 33 -1.75 17.68 -24.68
CA GLU A 33 -1.67 18.45 -23.42
C GLU A 33 -1.57 17.50 -22.24
N ARG A 34 -2.38 16.44 -22.20
CA ARG A 34 -2.34 15.41 -21.18
C ARG A 34 -0.94 14.78 -21.07
N ALA A 35 -0.33 14.41 -22.19
CA ALA A 35 0.99 13.81 -22.24
C ALA A 35 2.14 14.72 -21.73
N ARG A 36 1.90 16.02 -21.58
CA ARG A 36 2.87 16.99 -21.02
C ARG A 36 2.82 17.09 -19.50
N SER A 37 1.77 16.56 -18.87
CA SER A 37 1.58 16.60 -17.43
C SER A 37 1.48 15.17 -16.87
N GLN A 38 2.49 14.77 -16.11
CA GLN A 38 2.47 13.45 -15.45
C GLN A 38 1.23 13.30 -14.55
N GLU A 39 0.79 14.39 -13.94
CA GLU A 39 -0.38 14.35 -13.07
C GLU A 39 -1.65 14.11 -13.87
N LEU A 40 -1.82 14.75 -15.02
CA LEU A 40 -3.00 14.54 -15.87
C LEU A 40 -3.00 13.16 -16.53
N GLU A 41 -1.81 12.60 -16.82
CA GLU A 41 -1.67 11.30 -17.50
C GLU A 41 -1.78 10.11 -16.52
N THR A 42 -1.52 10.30 -15.22
CA THR A 42 -1.55 9.20 -14.25
C THR A 42 -2.91 8.49 -14.25
N GLY A 43 -2.88 7.16 -14.42
CA GLY A 43 -4.08 6.32 -14.56
C GLY A 43 -4.55 6.11 -15.99
N TYR A 44 -4.02 6.84 -16.97
CA TYR A 44 -4.37 6.70 -18.38
C TYR A 44 -3.42 5.79 -19.13
N ASN A 45 -3.99 4.87 -19.90
CA ASN A 45 -3.24 4.05 -20.87
C ASN A 45 -3.48 4.59 -22.28
N PRO A 46 -2.50 5.27 -22.92
CA PRO A 46 -2.68 5.89 -24.22
C PRO A 46 -2.80 4.87 -25.37
N GLN A 47 -2.27 3.65 -25.21
CA GLN A 47 -2.33 2.60 -26.24
C GLN A 47 -3.75 2.01 -26.33
N GLU A 48 -4.36 1.74 -25.17
CA GLU A 48 -5.69 1.17 -25.07
C GLU A 48 -6.79 2.22 -25.00
N LYS A 49 -6.42 3.48 -24.74
CA LYS A 49 -7.34 4.61 -24.47
C LYS A 49 -8.27 4.31 -23.30
N THR A 50 -7.70 3.74 -22.23
CA THR A 50 -8.42 3.37 -21.02
C THR A 50 -7.89 4.16 -19.82
N TRP A 51 -8.78 4.38 -18.86
CA TRP A 51 -8.46 4.92 -17.55
C TRP A 51 -8.56 3.82 -16.50
N GLU A 52 -7.60 3.77 -15.59
CA GLU A 52 -7.76 3.14 -14.30
C GLU A 52 -8.24 4.20 -13.31
N VAL A 53 -9.35 3.95 -12.63
CA VAL A 53 -9.97 4.89 -11.68
C VAL A 53 -10.38 4.17 -10.41
N ILE A 54 -10.42 4.93 -9.32
CA ILE A 54 -10.95 4.49 -8.02
C ILE A 54 -12.40 4.94 -7.95
N VAL A 55 -13.28 4.08 -7.49
CA VAL A 55 -14.72 4.34 -7.42
C VAL A 55 -15.23 4.04 -6.01
N LYS A 56 -15.98 4.97 -5.44
CA LYS A 56 -16.89 4.73 -4.31
C LYS A 56 -18.28 4.53 -4.86
N TYR A 57 -18.95 3.47 -4.41
CA TYR A 57 -20.31 3.14 -4.83
C TYR A 57 -21.17 2.75 -3.64
N SER A 58 -22.47 2.61 -3.81
CA SER A 58 -23.40 2.10 -2.80
C SER A 58 -24.22 0.94 -3.36
N GLY A 59 -24.37 -0.10 -2.55
CA GLY A 59 -25.12 -1.31 -2.91
C GLY A 59 -24.33 -2.24 -3.83
N SER A 60 -24.90 -2.63 -4.99
CA SER A 60 -24.29 -3.59 -5.93
C SER A 60 -23.77 -2.93 -7.19
N LEU A 61 -22.69 -3.46 -7.76
CA LEU A 61 -22.19 -3.11 -9.08
C LEU A 61 -22.89 -3.85 -10.23
N ASP A 62 -23.96 -4.62 -9.99
CA ASP A 62 -24.68 -5.39 -11.01
C ASP A 62 -25.09 -4.56 -12.23
N ALA A 63 -25.49 -3.29 -12.01
CA ALA A 63 -25.87 -2.40 -13.12
C ALA A 63 -24.66 -2.03 -13.98
N LEU A 64 -23.47 -1.88 -13.38
CA LEU A 64 -22.21 -1.68 -14.10
C LEU A 64 -21.83 -2.94 -14.87
N GLU A 65 -21.90 -4.12 -14.24
CA GLU A 65 -21.61 -5.40 -14.87
C GLU A 65 -22.56 -5.66 -16.06
N ASN A 66 -23.85 -5.37 -15.90
CA ASN A 66 -24.82 -5.44 -16.99
C ASN A 66 -24.50 -4.47 -18.12
N GLN A 67 -23.96 -3.28 -17.82
CA GLN A 67 -23.52 -2.33 -18.83
C GLN A 67 -22.27 -2.82 -19.56
N VAL A 68 -21.28 -3.32 -18.81
CA VAL A 68 -20.10 -3.99 -19.36
C VAL A 68 -20.49 -5.12 -20.30
N GLU A 69 -21.48 -5.93 -19.91
CA GLU A 69 -21.98 -7.02 -20.75
C GLU A 69 -22.61 -6.52 -22.08
N ARG A 70 -23.35 -5.42 -22.05
CA ARG A 70 -23.91 -4.79 -23.28
C ARG A 70 -22.82 -4.27 -24.20
N GLU A 71 -21.74 -3.71 -23.67
CA GLU A 71 -20.58 -3.23 -24.45
C GLU A 71 -19.73 -4.39 -25.01
N ARG A 72 -19.92 -5.62 -24.54
CA ARG A 72 -19.28 -6.84 -25.08
C ARG A 72 -19.54 -7.02 -26.59
N HIS A 73 -20.69 -6.58 -27.07
CA HIS A 73 -21.05 -6.69 -28.48
C HIS A 73 -20.36 -5.65 -29.37
N THR A 74 -19.67 -4.64 -28.77
CA THR A 74 -19.01 -3.55 -29.51
C THR A 74 -17.51 -3.75 -29.70
N GLY A 75 -16.92 -4.88 -29.25
CA GLY A 75 -15.49 -5.17 -29.35
C GLY A 75 -14.63 -4.49 -28.28
N GLN A 76 -15.23 -3.86 -27.26
CA GLN A 76 -14.51 -3.19 -26.17
C GLN A 76 -14.37 -4.04 -24.89
N ARG A 77 -14.84 -5.27 -24.92
CA ARG A 77 -14.93 -6.16 -23.74
C ARG A 77 -13.61 -6.30 -23.00
N ASP A 78 -12.52 -6.53 -23.72
CA ASP A 78 -11.22 -6.85 -23.11
C ASP A 78 -10.58 -5.63 -22.43
N LYS A 79 -11.15 -4.43 -22.63
CA LYS A 79 -10.66 -3.17 -22.07
C LYS A 79 -11.32 -2.77 -20.76
N ILE A 80 -12.38 -3.48 -20.33
CA ILE A 80 -13.11 -3.17 -19.12
C ILE A 80 -12.77 -4.21 -18.06
N LYS A 81 -12.25 -3.72 -16.91
CA LYS A 81 -11.99 -4.55 -15.73
C LYS A 81 -12.66 -3.92 -14.53
N VAL A 82 -13.25 -4.76 -13.70
CA VAL A 82 -13.86 -4.39 -12.42
C VAL A 82 -13.13 -5.19 -11.34
N GLU A 83 -12.55 -4.49 -10.39
CA GLU A 83 -11.89 -5.06 -9.24
C GLU A 83 -12.58 -4.53 -7.99
N GLU A 84 -13.49 -5.32 -7.45
CA GLU A 84 -14.20 -4.97 -6.22
C GLU A 84 -13.27 -5.02 -5.01
N MET A 85 -13.45 -4.08 -4.11
CA MET A 85 -12.77 -4.00 -2.83
C MET A 85 -13.78 -3.98 -1.68
N ARG A 86 -13.28 -4.08 -0.47
CA ARG A 86 -14.13 -3.98 0.72
C ARG A 86 -14.76 -2.59 0.83
N ASN A 87 -15.87 -2.53 1.58
CA ASN A 87 -16.59 -1.30 1.94
C ASN A 87 -17.06 -0.47 0.74
N GLU A 88 -17.53 -1.15 -0.33
CA GLU A 88 -18.12 -0.48 -1.50
C GLU A 88 -17.12 0.43 -2.24
N TYR A 89 -15.86 -0.01 -2.33
CA TYR A 89 -14.86 0.56 -3.21
C TYR A 89 -14.57 -0.40 -4.35
N ALA A 90 -14.19 0.15 -5.50
CA ALA A 90 -13.71 -0.64 -6.63
C ALA A 90 -12.61 0.12 -7.38
N ILE A 91 -11.72 -0.64 -8.03
CA ILE A 91 -10.83 -0.09 -9.06
C ILE A 91 -11.38 -0.56 -10.41
N LEU A 92 -11.66 0.41 -11.27
CA LEU A 92 -12.17 0.13 -12.61
C LEU A 92 -11.12 0.50 -13.65
N THR A 93 -10.95 -0.37 -14.66
CA THR A 93 -10.30 0.01 -15.92
C THR A 93 -11.39 0.18 -16.96
N LEU A 94 -11.51 1.36 -17.55
CA LEU A 94 -12.60 1.73 -18.45
C LEU A 94 -12.06 2.48 -19.67
N PRO A 95 -12.62 2.28 -20.89
CA PRO A 95 -12.43 3.20 -21.99
C PRO A 95 -12.83 4.62 -21.59
N GLU A 96 -12.06 5.62 -22.04
CA GLU A 96 -12.31 7.04 -21.73
C GLU A 96 -13.75 7.45 -22.03
N SER A 97 -14.34 6.95 -23.13
CA SER A 97 -15.71 7.22 -23.53
C SER A 97 -16.80 6.71 -22.57
N LEU A 98 -16.44 5.84 -21.62
CA LEU A 98 -17.40 5.26 -20.67
C LEU A 98 -17.37 5.94 -19.30
N ILE A 99 -16.39 6.77 -19.00
CA ILE A 99 -16.23 7.40 -17.67
C ILE A 99 -17.50 8.18 -17.28
N GLU A 100 -17.97 9.07 -18.15
CA GLU A 100 -19.18 9.86 -17.88
C GLU A 100 -20.44 8.99 -17.75
N ARG A 101 -20.55 7.96 -18.57
CA ARG A 101 -21.70 7.05 -18.52
C ARG A 101 -21.74 6.24 -17.23
N VAL A 102 -20.58 5.80 -16.76
CA VAL A 102 -20.42 5.10 -15.47
C VAL A 102 -20.75 6.04 -14.33
N SER A 103 -20.23 7.27 -14.33
CA SER A 103 -20.54 8.25 -13.28
C SER A 103 -22.02 8.59 -13.19
N ALA A 104 -22.77 8.50 -14.30
CA ALA A 104 -24.21 8.75 -14.31
C ALA A 104 -25.05 7.63 -13.65
N LEU A 105 -24.46 6.46 -13.36
CA LEU A 105 -25.15 5.38 -12.68
C LEU A 105 -25.53 5.80 -11.25
N PRO A 106 -26.77 5.50 -10.78
CA PRO A 106 -27.24 5.93 -9.46
C PRO A 106 -26.37 5.43 -8.30
N GLN A 107 -25.86 4.21 -8.40
CA GLN A 107 -25.03 3.59 -7.37
C GLN A 107 -23.61 4.15 -7.29
N ILE A 108 -23.12 4.85 -8.30
CA ILE A 108 -21.80 5.48 -8.27
C ILE A 108 -21.90 6.79 -7.47
N GLU A 109 -21.12 6.89 -6.41
CA GLU A 109 -21.06 8.06 -5.57
C GLU A 109 -19.98 9.03 -6.03
N TYR A 110 -18.75 8.53 -6.26
CA TYR A 110 -17.63 9.34 -6.66
C TYR A 110 -16.59 8.52 -7.43
N ILE A 111 -15.88 9.17 -8.35
CA ILE A 111 -14.80 8.60 -9.15
C ILE A 111 -13.57 9.50 -9.05
N GLU A 112 -12.45 8.90 -8.66
CA GLU A 112 -11.15 9.57 -8.51
C GLU A 112 -10.10 8.87 -9.39
N LYS A 113 -9.20 9.64 -9.99
CA LYS A 113 -8.05 9.06 -10.70
C LYS A 113 -6.94 8.70 -9.70
N PRO A 114 -6.06 7.73 -10.03
CA PRO A 114 -4.92 7.40 -9.18
C PRO A 114 -3.97 8.60 -9.02
N LYS A 115 -3.33 8.69 -7.86
CA LYS A 115 -2.25 9.63 -7.56
C LYS A 115 -0.94 8.87 -7.38
N ARG A 116 0.18 9.50 -7.73
CA ARG A 116 1.52 8.93 -7.54
C ARG A 116 1.95 9.07 -6.09
N LEU A 117 2.67 8.08 -5.60
CA LEU A 117 3.20 8.05 -4.24
C LEU A 117 4.72 7.87 -4.30
N PHE A 118 5.42 8.34 -3.29
CA PHE A 118 6.87 8.28 -3.20
C PHE A 118 7.27 7.61 -1.89
N PHE A 119 8.31 6.77 -1.93
CA PHE A 119 8.89 6.21 -0.72
C PHE A 119 9.67 7.28 0.03
N SER A 120 9.62 7.21 1.35
CA SER A 120 10.39 8.10 2.22
C SER A 120 11.87 7.68 2.20
N GLU A 121 12.77 8.58 1.81
CA GLU A 121 14.19 8.23 1.59
C GLU A 121 15.03 8.14 2.88
N THR A 122 14.54 8.61 4.02
CA THR A 122 15.30 8.65 5.27
C THR A 122 14.69 7.77 6.35
N ILE A 123 15.47 6.80 6.84
CA ILE A 123 15.12 6.01 8.03
C ILE A 123 15.65 6.78 9.24
N GLY A 124 14.76 7.45 9.97
CA GLY A 124 15.09 8.12 11.21
C GLY A 124 15.48 7.13 12.32
N THR A 125 16.44 7.51 13.17
CA THR A 125 16.80 6.75 14.37
C THR A 125 15.64 6.75 15.36
N ALA A 126 15.22 5.57 15.72
CA ALA A 126 13.96 5.26 16.35
C ALA A 126 13.80 5.61 17.82
N SER A 127 12.60 5.65 18.12
CA SER A 127 11.82 5.64 19.36
C SER A 127 12.32 4.65 20.44
N CYS A 128 12.15 5.04 21.70
CA CYS A 128 12.46 4.30 22.93
C CYS A 128 11.59 3.04 23.13
N ILE A 129 11.73 2.02 22.27
CA ILE A 129 10.94 0.77 22.35
C ILE A 129 11.69 -0.35 23.07
N SER A 130 13.00 -0.19 23.27
CA SER A 130 13.86 -1.17 23.96
C SER A 130 13.31 -1.58 25.34
N ALA A 131 12.76 -0.67 26.09
CA ALA A 131 12.17 -0.95 27.40
C ALA A 131 10.97 -1.93 27.37
N LEU A 132 10.26 -2.05 26.24
CA LEU A 132 9.16 -3.03 26.07
C LEU A 132 9.65 -4.41 25.65
N GLN A 133 10.91 -4.53 25.24
CA GLN A 133 11.51 -5.75 24.68
C GLN A 133 12.48 -6.45 25.63
N GLU A 134 12.98 -5.75 26.66
CA GLU A 134 13.94 -6.33 27.59
C GLU A 134 13.34 -7.32 28.57
N PRO A 135 14.08 -8.41 28.89
CA PRO A 135 13.67 -9.29 29.95
C PRO A 135 13.79 -8.54 31.29
N PHE A 136 12.67 -8.36 31.97
CA PHE A 136 12.76 -8.12 33.41
C PHE A 136 13.40 -9.33 34.06
N ASP A 137 14.38 -9.10 34.94
CA ASP A 137 14.86 -10.15 35.83
C ASP A 137 13.76 -10.54 36.83
N GLU A 138 13.94 -11.64 37.57
CA GLU A 138 12.97 -12.12 38.56
C GLU A 138 12.70 -11.08 39.67
N SER A 139 13.45 -9.97 39.72
CA SER A 139 13.25 -8.84 40.64
C SER A 139 12.56 -7.63 40.00
N GLY A 140 12.15 -7.71 38.73
CA GLY A 140 11.42 -6.64 38.02
C GLY A 140 12.33 -5.51 37.50
N ASN A 141 13.64 -5.71 37.47
CA ASN A 141 14.59 -4.72 36.95
C ASN A 141 15.00 -5.07 35.50
N GLY A 142 14.79 -4.16 34.55
CA GLY A 142 15.39 -4.25 33.23
C GLY A 142 16.92 -4.13 33.32
N ARG A 143 17.64 -5.08 32.71
CA ARG A 143 19.09 -4.98 32.58
C ARG A 143 19.45 -4.38 31.25
N ASP A 144 20.22 -3.30 31.28
CA ASP A 144 21.02 -2.85 30.15
C ASP A 144 22.26 -3.76 30.05
N PRO A 145 22.49 -4.45 28.93
CA PRO A 145 23.63 -5.34 28.81
C PRO A 145 24.99 -4.63 28.75
N ASP A 146 25.03 -3.31 28.63
CA ASP A 146 26.27 -2.58 28.32
C ASP A 146 26.71 -1.55 29.37
N ASP A 147 25.94 -1.27 30.43
CA ASP A 147 26.43 -0.42 31.50
C ASP A 147 26.36 -1.12 32.87
N GLY A 148 27.50 -1.19 33.53
CA GLY A 148 27.69 -1.83 34.84
C GLY A 148 27.09 -1.05 36.03
N GLN A 149 26.12 -0.15 35.81
CA GLN A 149 25.46 0.61 36.88
C GLN A 149 23.95 0.72 36.60
N GLY A 150 23.16 -0.17 37.21
CA GLY A 150 21.73 -0.20 37.11
C GLY A 150 21.05 1.04 37.67
N GLU A 151 20.57 1.94 36.81
CA GLU A 151 19.54 2.89 37.20
C GLU A 151 18.16 2.22 37.18
N LYS A 152 17.43 2.37 38.28
CA LYS A 152 16.06 1.86 38.41
C LYS A 152 15.14 2.69 37.49
N ASN A 153 14.72 2.12 36.35
CA ASN A 153 13.69 2.72 35.56
C ASN A 153 12.34 2.57 36.27
N GLU A 154 11.75 3.69 36.69
CA GLU A 154 10.42 3.80 37.32
C GLU A 154 9.26 3.54 36.32
N PHE A 155 9.38 2.57 35.42
CA PHE A 155 8.28 2.14 34.56
C PHE A 155 7.61 0.88 35.12
N SER A 156 7.17 0.93 36.39
CA SER A 156 6.47 -0.17 37.08
C SER A 156 4.98 -0.29 36.74
N GLY A 157 4.52 0.28 35.59
CA GLY A 157 3.11 0.27 35.19
C GLY A 157 2.65 -0.93 34.36
N PHE A 158 3.55 -1.86 34.01
CA PHE A 158 3.24 -3.02 33.16
C PHE A 158 3.43 -4.38 33.86
N ASP A 159 3.37 -4.39 35.18
CA ASP A 159 3.38 -5.62 35.99
C ASP A 159 2.18 -6.51 35.65
N GLY A 160 2.34 -7.44 34.72
CA GLY A 160 1.31 -8.38 34.30
C GLY A 160 1.10 -8.52 32.79
N LEU A 161 1.63 -7.63 31.96
CA LEU A 161 1.72 -7.82 30.53
C LEU A 161 3.08 -8.51 30.24
N GLY A 162 3.05 -9.82 29.99
CA GLY A 162 4.23 -10.54 29.50
C GLY A 162 4.82 -9.80 28.28
N ARG A 163 6.07 -10.09 27.94
CA ARG A 163 6.80 -9.47 26.83
C ARG A 163 5.91 -9.32 25.59
N LEU A 164 5.69 -8.10 25.12
CA LEU A 164 4.99 -7.83 23.86
C LEU A 164 5.95 -8.05 22.69
N THR A 165 5.96 -9.26 22.17
CA THR A 165 6.89 -9.68 21.09
C THR A 165 6.23 -9.70 19.71
N GLY A 166 4.93 -9.42 19.65
CA GLY A 166 4.13 -9.57 18.44
C GLY A 166 3.69 -11.00 18.13
N ARG A 167 3.93 -11.97 19.03
CA ARG A 167 3.50 -13.35 18.82
C ARG A 167 2.00 -13.45 18.59
N GLY A 168 1.60 -14.18 17.53
CA GLY A 168 0.20 -14.34 17.14
C GLY A 168 -0.37 -13.19 16.32
N THR A 169 0.40 -12.14 16.05
CA THR A 169 0.01 -11.03 15.17
C THR A 169 0.62 -11.18 13.78
N ILE A 170 0.01 -10.52 12.80
CA ILE A 170 0.56 -10.34 11.46
C ILE A 170 1.00 -8.88 11.34
N ILE A 171 2.26 -8.67 10.95
CA ILE A 171 2.74 -7.35 10.52
C ILE A 171 2.80 -7.37 9.00
N ALA A 172 2.05 -6.49 8.36
CA ALA A 172 2.14 -6.29 6.92
C ALA A 172 3.01 -5.08 6.61
N VAL A 173 3.89 -5.21 5.62
CA VAL A 173 4.72 -4.13 5.09
C VAL A 173 4.41 -4.00 3.61
N ALA A 174 3.81 -2.87 3.21
CA ALA A 174 3.58 -2.51 1.82
C ALA A 174 4.63 -1.45 1.43
N ASP A 175 5.63 -1.87 0.66
CA ASP A 175 6.83 -1.08 0.43
C ASP A 175 7.55 -1.47 -0.89
N SER A 176 8.83 -1.14 -1.03
CA SER A 176 9.66 -1.43 -2.21
C SER A 176 10.00 -2.91 -2.42
N GLY A 177 9.67 -3.78 -1.46
CA GLY A 177 9.99 -5.20 -1.44
C GLY A 177 10.66 -5.65 -0.16
N ILE A 178 11.32 -6.80 -0.21
CA ILE A 178 12.07 -7.36 0.91
C ILE A 178 13.20 -8.26 0.41
N ASP A 179 14.34 -8.25 1.11
CA ASP A 179 15.31 -9.34 1.03
C ASP A 179 14.79 -10.56 1.83
N TRP A 180 13.88 -11.30 1.22
CA TRP A 180 13.24 -12.46 1.85
C TRP A 180 14.22 -13.60 2.17
N PHE A 181 15.45 -13.56 1.62
CA PHE A 181 16.52 -14.50 1.93
C PHE A 181 17.30 -14.12 3.22
N HIS A 182 17.10 -12.93 3.78
CA HIS A 182 17.79 -12.46 4.98
C HIS A 182 17.43 -13.30 6.21
N GLU A 183 18.43 -13.59 7.06
CA GLU A 183 18.26 -14.48 8.22
C GLU A 183 17.25 -13.95 9.25
N ASP A 184 17.12 -12.63 9.38
CA ASP A 184 16.22 -12.02 10.36
C ASP A 184 14.72 -12.24 10.04
N PHE A 185 14.42 -12.70 8.83
CA PHE A 185 13.06 -13.08 8.42
C PHE A 185 12.83 -14.59 8.41
N ARG A 186 13.73 -15.37 9.02
CA ARG A 186 13.63 -16.83 9.10
C ARG A 186 13.48 -17.31 10.54
N ASN A 187 12.84 -18.46 10.68
CA ASN A 187 12.77 -19.22 11.90
C ASN A 187 14.14 -19.87 12.23
N PRO A 188 14.35 -20.34 13.47
CA PRO A 188 15.60 -21.06 13.84
C PRO A 188 15.89 -22.30 13.00
N ASP A 189 14.86 -22.97 12.47
CA ASP A 189 14.96 -24.13 11.57
C ASP A 189 15.29 -23.75 10.11
N GLY A 190 15.43 -22.44 9.80
CA GLY A 190 15.73 -21.92 8.47
C GLY A 190 14.51 -21.63 7.60
N THR A 191 13.31 -22.03 8.03
CA THR A 191 12.07 -21.72 7.31
C THR A 191 11.73 -20.22 7.40
N THR A 192 10.90 -19.73 6.45
CA THR A 192 10.51 -18.33 6.45
C THR A 192 9.47 -17.99 7.51
N ARG A 193 9.53 -16.77 8.05
CA ARG A 193 8.46 -16.13 8.84
C ARG A 193 7.44 -15.37 7.98
N ILE A 194 7.69 -15.30 6.66
CA ILE A 194 6.81 -14.61 5.72
C ILE A 194 5.63 -15.55 5.41
N LEU A 195 4.40 -15.08 5.67
CA LEU A 195 3.15 -15.78 5.34
C LEU A 195 2.90 -15.83 3.84
N ALA A 196 3.09 -14.70 3.21
CA ALA A 196 3.04 -14.53 1.76
C ALA A 196 3.82 -13.27 1.37
N LEU A 197 4.34 -13.27 0.15
CA LEU A 197 4.95 -12.14 -0.52
C LEU A 197 4.21 -11.88 -1.82
N TRP A 198 3.52 -10.76 -1.90
CA TRP A 198 2.91 -10.32 -3.13
C TRP A 198 3.82 -9.30 -3.83
N ASP A 199 4.34 -9.67 -4.96
CA ASP A 199 5.07 -8.75 -5.84
C ASP A 199 4.12 -8.21 -6.90
N GLN A 200 3.66 -6.98 -6.73
CA GLN A 200 2.75 -6.34 -7.68
C GLN A 200 3.42 -6.06 -9.03
N THR A 201 4.76 -5.87 -9.07
CA THR A 201 5.49 -5.65 -10.32
C THR A 201 5.52 -6.89 -11.20
N LEU A 202 5.51 -8.08 -10.57
CA LEU A 202 5.42 -9.37 -11.25
C LEU A 202 3.96 -9.84 -11.41
N GLY A 203 3.01 -9.19 -10.71
CA GLY A 203 1.63 -9.65 -10.64
C GLY A 203 1.48 -11.01 -9.96
N GLN A 204 2.40 -11.38 -9.06
CA GLN A 204 2.47 -12.73 -8.47
C GLN A 204 2.50 -12.69 -6.94
N VAL A 205 1.77 -13.62 -6.33
CA VAL A 205 1.81 -13.90 -4.89
C VAL A 205 2.62 -15.18 -4.68
N PHE A 206 3.64 -15.09 -3.85
CA PHE A 206 4.44 -16.23 -3.41
C PHE A 206 3.98 -16.66 -2.01
N THR A 207 3.64 -17.92 -1.87
CA THR A 207 3.21 -18.52 -0.61
C THR A 207 4.42 -18.83 0.28
N ARG A 208 4.15 -19.10 1.57
CA ARG A 208 5.17 -19.58 2.52
C ARG A 208 5.89 -20.83 2.02
N GLU A 209 5.14 -21.74 1.43
CA GLU A 209 5.65 -23.02 0.92
C GLU A 209 6.62 -22.79 -0.23
N GLU A 210 6.29 -21.91 -1.17
CA GLU A 210 7.16 -21.53 -2.29
C GLU A 210 8.42 -20.82 -1.82
N ILE A 211 8.30 -19.92 -0.82
CA ILE A 211 9.45 -19.26 -0.22
C ILE A 211 10.37 -20.29 0.46
N ASN A 212 9.80 -21.22 1.23
CA ASN A 212 10.56 -22.28 1.88
C ASN A 212 11.24 -23.23 0.86
N GLN A 213 10.56 -23.55 -0.24
CA GLN A 213 11.14 -24.32 -1.32
C GLN A 213 12.35 -23.60 -1.94
N ALA A 214 12.25 -22.27 -2.16
CA ALA A 214 13.38 -21.48 -2.65
C ALA A 214 14.54 -21.43 -1.65
N LEU A 215 14.23 -21.36 -0.34
CA LEU A 215 15.25 -21.34 0.73
C LEU A 215 15.97 -22.69 0.92
N ALA A 216 15.32 -23.82 0.60
CA ALA A 216 15.83 -25.16 0.87
C ALA A 216 17.16 -25.47 0.17
N GLY A 217 17.44 -24.82 -0.97
CA GLY A 217 18.70 -24.98 -1.71
C GLY A 217 19.91 -24.35 -1.04
N GLY A 218 19.72 -23.47 -0.06
CA GLY A 218 20.78 -22.79 0.69
C GLY A 218 21.64 -21.80 -0.12
N ASP A 219 21.57 -21.80 -1.44
CA ASP A 219 22.25 -20.88 -2.32
C ASP A 219 21.36 -19.70 -2.73
N ARG A 220 21.81 -18.48 -2.44
CA ARG A 220 21.06 -17.26 -2.69
C ARG A 220 20.73 -17.08 -4.19
N ASN A 221 21.70 -17.33 -5.07
CA ASN A 221 21.49 -17.10 -6.50
C ASN A 221 20.50 -18.11 -7.10
N GLN A 222 20.51 -19.36 -6.61
CA GLN A 222 19.52 -20.36 -7.01
C GLN A 222 18.14 -20.00 -6.45
N ALA A 223 18.06 -19.56 -5.20
CA ALA A 223 16.82 -19.14 -4.57
C ALA A 223 16.14 -18.01 -5.35
N TYR A 224 16.88 -16.98 -5.75
CA TYR A 224 16.33 -15.86 -6.53
C TYR A 224 15.96 -16.22 -7.99
N ARG A 225 16.44 -17.35 -8.50
CA ARG A 225 15.92 -17.89 -9.78
C ARG A 225 14.55 -18.54 -9.64
N ILE A 226 14.25 -19.08 -8.47
CA ILE A 226 12.97 -19.71 -8.17
C ILE A 226 11.94 -18.63 -7.78
N LEU A 227 12.35 -17.67 -6.92
CA LEU A 227 11.51 -16.57 -6.46
C LEU A 227 12.22 -15.24 -6.78
N PRO A 228 11.91 -14.62 -7.95
CA PRO A 228 12.66 -13.49 -8.47
C PRO A 228 12.27 -12.12 -7.90
N SER A 229 11.44 -12.06 -6.85
CA SER A 229 11.10 -10.82 -6.19
C SER A 229 12.31 -10.28 -5.44
N VAL A 230 12.67 -9.04 -5.70
CA VAL A 230 13.81 -8.35 -5.09
C VAL A 230 13.41 -6.98 -4.57
N ASP A 231 14.04 -6.54 -3.50
CA ASP A 231 13.97 -5.16 -3.02
C ASP A 231 15.09 -4.34 -3.65
N SER A 232 14.76 -3.53 -4.64
CA SER A 232 15.75 -2.76 -5.41
C SER A 232 16.27 -1.52 -4.67
N SER A 233 15.51 -0.97 -3.74
CA SER A 233 15.88 0.22 -2.95
C SER A 233 16.45 -0.12 -1.57
N SER A 234 16.21 -1.34 -1.08
CA SER A 234 16.48 -1.78 0.29
C SER A 234 15.64 -1.08 1.38
N HIS A 235 14.74 -0.18 1.00
CA HIS A 235 13.89 0.55 1.94
C HIS A 235 12.91 -0.40 2.65
N GLY A 236 12.14 -1.20 1.91
CA GLY A 236 11.19 -2.15 2.49
C GLY A 236 11.86 -3.21 3.38
N THR A 237 13.08 -3.66 3.00
CA THR A 237 13.88 -4.57 3.84
C THR A 237 14.25 -3.95 5.17
N ALA A 238 14.67 -2.68 5.17
CA ALA A 238 15.03 -1.96 6.39
C ALA A 238 13.79 -1.70 7.27
N VAL A 239 12.69 -1.27 6.67
CA VAL A 239 11.39 -1.08 7.35
C VAL A 239 10.93 -2.40 8.01
N ALA A 240 10.95 -3.50 7.25
CA ALA A 240 10.59 -4.82 7.78
C ALA A 240 11.54 -5.27 8.90
N GLY A 241 12.86 -4.99 8.79
CA GLY A 241 13.84 -5.29 9.82
C GLY A 241 13.54 -4.60 11.14
N ILE A 242 13.22 -3.31 11.09
CA ILE A 242 12.85 -2.50 12.27
C ILE A 242 11.52 -3.00 12.87
N ALA A 243 10.56 -3.34 12.03
CA ALA A 243 9.25 -3.80 12.50
C ALA A 243 9.29 -5.20 13.09
N VAL A 244 9.94 -6.17 12.43
CA VAL A 244 9.76 -7.60 12.71
C VAL A 244 11.06 -8.43 12.72
N GLY A 245 12.21 -7.84 12.42
CA GLY A 245 13.48 -8.58 12.39
C GLY A 245 13.74 -9.31 13.71
N ASN A 246 14.13 -10.59 13.68
CA ASN A 246 14.40 -11.32 14.91
C ASN A 246 15.87 -11.24 15.36
N GLY A 247 16.70 -10.48 14.64
CA GLY A 247 18.11 -10.26 14.95
C GLY A 247 19.00 -11.48 14.75
N ARG A 248 18.51 -12.54 14.08
CA ARG A 248 19.22 -13.82 13.94
C ARG A 248 20.59 -13.68 13.26
N ALA A 249 20.70 -12.79 12.27
CA ALA A 249 21.97 -12.50 11.58
C ALA A 249 23.06 -11.98 12.53
N ARG A 250 22.68 -11.52 13.72
CA ARG A 250 23.59 -11.01 14.77
C ARG A 250 23.28 -11.63 16.14
N GLN A 251 22.91 -12.90 16.18
CA GLN A 251 22.69 -13.68 17.41
C GLN A 251 21.64 -13.09 18.36
N GLY A 252 20.59 -12.47 17.80
CA GLY A 252 19.52 -11.85 18.56
C GLY A 252 19.77 -10.40 18.96
N ARG A 253 20.93 -9.83 18.62
CA ARG A 253 21.21 -8.41 18.71
C ARG A 253 20.46 -7.68 17.57
N TYR A 254 19.96 -6.50 17.79
CA TYR A 254 19.21 -5.70 16.80
C TYR A 254 17.88 -6.34 16.36
N ARG A 255 17.05 -6.66 17.33
CA ARG A 255 15.68 -7.13 17.04
C ARG A 255 14.77 -5.97 16.67
N GLY A 256 13.81 -6.24 15.81
CA GLY A 256 12.67 -5.37 15.56
C GLY A 256 11.67 -5.41 16.70
N VAL A 257 10.64 -4.54 16.59
CA VAL A 257 9.63 -4.36 17.65
C VAL A 257 8.81 -5.63 17.87
N ALA A 258 8.28 -6.23 16.78
CA ALA A 258 7.44 -7.41 16.82
C ALA A 258 8.18 -8.67 16.32
N TYR A 259 9.34 -8.97 16.93
CA TYR A 259 10.27 -9.98 16.42
C TYR A 259 9.75 -11.44 16.47
N GLU A 260 8.61 -11.70 17.09
CA GLU A 260 7.92 -13.01 17.08
C GLU A 260 6.64 -13.01 16.24
N SER A 261 6.32 -11.88 15.58
CA SER A 261 5.21 -11.82 14.64
C SER A 261 5.52 -12.59 13.35
N GLU A 262 4.49 -12.87 12.58
CA GLU A 262 4.65 -13.29 11.19
C GLU A 262 4.51 -12.08 10.27
N LEU A 263 5.14 -12.16 9.11
CA LEU A 263 5.26 -11.06 8.18
C LEU A 263 4.43 -11.33 6.92
N LEU A 264 3.67 -10.32 6.49
CA LEU A 264 3.04 -10.27 5.19
C LEU A 264 3.71 -9.17 4.38
N VAL A 265 4.25 -9.48 3.21
CA VAL A 265 4.97 -8.52 2.40
C VAL A 265 4.19 -8.21 1.13
N ILE A 266 4.05 -6.92 0.84
CA ILE A 266 3.53 -6.47 -0.44
C ILE A 266 4.57 -5.52 -1.05
N LYS A 267 5.20 -5.97 -2.13
CA LYS A 267 6.03 -5.10 -2.95
C LYS A 267 5.13 -4.30 -3.87
N LEU A 268 5.09 -3.00 -3.63
CA LEU A 268 4.27 -2.08 -4.39
C LEU A 268 4.83 -1.86 -5.80
N GLY A 269 3.95 -1.77 -6.77
CA GLY A 269 4.31 -1.47 -8.16
C GLY A 269 3.22 -1.87 -9.13
N ASN A 270 3.38 -1.46 -10.39
CA ASN A 270 2.43 -1.78 -11.44
C ASN A 270 3.09 -2.67 -12.51
N PRO A 271 2.55 -3.87 -12.80
CA PRO A 271 3.07 -4.74 -13.85
C PRO A 271 2.92 -4.14 -15.26
N GLN A 272 2.03 -3.15 -15.42
CA GLN A 272 1.80 -2.48 -16.71
C GLN A 272 2.63 -1.19 -16.86
N ALA A 273 3.58 -0.90 -16.00
CA ALA A 273 4.40 0.32 -16.00
C ALA A 273 5.33 0.49 -17.22
N ASN A 274 5.06 -0.22 -18.32
CA ASN A 274 5.88 -0.17 -19.55
C ASN A 274 5.79 1.14 -20.34
N LEU A 275 5.04 2.13 -19.87
CA LEU A 275 4.72 3.32 -20.65
C LEU A 275 5.06 4.59 -19.89
N ARG A 276 6.33 5.00 -19.94
CA ARG A 276 6.87 6.32 -19.58
C ARG A 276 6.78 6.78 -18.13
N ALA A 277 6.00 6.15 -17.26
CA ALA A 277 5.99 6.45 -15.84
C ALA A 277 6.94 5.50 -15.14
N GLU A 278 8.11 5.95 -14.80
CA GLU A 278 9.01 5.28 -13.88
C GLU A 278 8.23 4.78 -12.66
N GLY A 279 8.51 3.55 -12.25
CA GLY A 279 7.74 2.69 -11.37
C GLY A 279 7.43 3.21 -9.96
N PHE A 280 6.82 4.37 -9.85
CA PHE A 280 6.26 4.82 -8.58
C PHE A 280 4.92 4.13 -8.31
N PRO A 281 4.69 3.63 -7.09
CA PRO A 281 3.38 3.14 -6.70
C PRO A 281 2.35 4.27 -6.77
N ARG A 282 1.12 3.88 -7.07
CA ARG A 282 -0.02 4.80 -7.10
C ARG A 282 -0.99 4.44 -5.98
N THR A 283 -1.94 5.29 -5.72
CA THR A 283 -2.98 5.05 -4.72
C THR A 283 -3.74 3.74 -4.96
N THR A 284 -3.93 3.34 -6.21
CA THR A 284 -4.54 2.05 -6.56
C THR A 284 -3.72 0.84 -6.12
N GLU A 285 -2.40 0.85 -6.28
CA GLU A 285 -1.52 -0.23 -5.80
C GLU A 285 -1.58 -0.35 -4.27
N VAL A 286 -1.66 0.79 -3.58
CA VAL A 286 -1.79 0.81 -2.12
C VAL A 286 -3.14 0.27 -1.67
N MET A 287 -4.24 0.70 -2.30
CA MET A 287 -5.57 0.18 -1.97
C MET A 287 -5.65 -1.34 -2.16
N ARG A 288 -5.08 -1.85 -3.25
CA ARG A 288 -4.94 -3.30 -3.48
C ARG A 288 -4.13 -3.98 -2.38
N ALA A 289 -3.00 -3.39 -1.99
CA ALA A 289 -2.13 -3.93 -0.95
C ALA A 289 -2.84 -4.00 0.41
N VAL A 290 -3.53 -2.93 0.79
CA VAL A 290 -4.32 -2.86 2.03
C VAL A 290 -5.44 -3.89 2.01
N ASN A 291 -6.20 -3.97 0.91
CA ASN A 291 -7.28 -4.95 0.77
C ASN A 291 -6.74 -6.39 0.87
N PHE A 292 -5.64 -6.69 0.20
CA PHE A 292 -4.98 -8.00 0.27
C PHE A 292 -4.56 -8.35 1.70
N ALA A 293 -3.90 -7.43 2.40
CA ALA A 293 -3.42 -7.64 3.76
C ALA A 293 -4.58 -7.92 4.74
N VAL A 294 -5.64 -7.15 4.64
CA VAL A 294 -6.82 -7.31 5.51
C VAL A 294 -7.57 -8.61 5.21
N VAL A 295 -7.79 -8.93 3.93
CA VAL A 295 -8.44 -10.20 3.54
C VAL A 295 -7.64 -11.38 4.09
N ARG A 296 -6.30 -11.34 3.98
CA ARG A 296 -5.44 -12.40 4.47
C ARG A 296 -5.51 -12.52 6.00
N ALA A 297 -5.39 -11.41 6.72
CA ALA A 297 -5.43 -11.42 8.19
C ALA A 297 -6.78 -11.88 8.74
N VAL A 298 -7.88 -11.48 8.11
CA VAL A 298 -9.23 -11.94 8.46
C VAL A 298 -9.39 -13.44 8.19
N GLY A 299 -8.88 -13.93 7.06
CA GLY A 299 -8.88 -15.37 6.74
C GLY A 299 -8.11 -16.21 7.76
N GLU A 300 -7.01 -15.68 8.31
CA GLU A 300 -6.21 -16.28 9.37
C GLU A 300 -6.81 -16.06 10.78
N ASN A 301 -7.89 -15.27 10.90
CA ASN A 301 -8.47 -14.81 12.18
C ASN A 301 -7.45 -14.18 13.14
N ARG A 302 -6.52 -13.37 12.63
CA ARG A 302 -5.40 -12.79 13.37
C ARG A 302 -5.41 -11.27 13.34
N PRO A 303 -4.91 -10.60 14.40
CA PRO A 303 -4.70 -9.15 14.38
C PRO A 303 -3.65 -8.77 13.33
N LEU A 304 -3.88 -7.62 12.69
CA LEU A 304 -3.04 -7.04 11.66
C LEU A 304 -2.53 -5.67 12.10
N ALA A 305 -1.22 -5.43 11.98
CA ALA A 305 -0.68 -4.09 11.90
C ALA A 305 -0.05 -3.91 10.51
N LEU A 306 -0.54 -2.92 9.76
CA LEU A 306 -0.09 -2.62 8.41
C LEU A 306 0.73 -1.35 8.41
N ASN A 307 1.96 -1.41 7.90
CA ASN A 307 2.87 -0.28 7.75
C ASN A 307 2.87 0.23 6.31
N LEU A 308 2.67 1.55 6.17
CA LEU A 308 2.71 2.30 4.92
C LEU A 308 3.75 3.43 5.06
N SER A 309 4.97 3.20 4.57
CA SER A 309 6.10 4.13 4.69
C SER A 309 6.33 4.89 3.39
N PHE A 310 5.30 5.55 2.90
CA PHE A 310 5.32 6.38 1.71
C PHE A 310 4.22 7.45 1.79
N GLY A 311 4.25 8.42 0.90
CA GLY A 311 3.25 9.45 0.83
C GLY A 311 3.39 10.31 -0.42
N ASN A 312 2.62 11.36 -0.46
CA ASN A 312 2.80 12.47 -1.40
C ASN A 312 2.43 13.79 -0.70
N THR A 313 2.79 14.89 -1.33
CA THR A 313 2.45 16.23 -0.84
C THR A 313 1.27 16.84 -1.61
N TYR A 314 0.60 16.06 -2.45
CA TYR A 314 -0.51 16.49 -3.29
C TYR A 314 -1.85 16.13 -2.66
N GLY A 315 -2.82 17.02 -2.80
CA GLY A 315 -4.19 16.81 -2.35
C GLY A 315 -4.61 17.77 -1.26
N SER A 316 -5.85 17.60 -0.79
CA SER A 316 -6.46 18.48 0.21
C SER A 316 -5.91 18.28 1.62
N HIS A 317 -5.34 17.11 1.92
CA HIS A 317 -4.88 16.70 3.27
C HIS A 317 -5.96 16.83 4.35
N ASP A 318 -7.22 16.69 3.97
CA ASP A 318 -8.39 16.84 4.86
C ASP A 318 -9.09 15.51 5.16
N GLY A 319 -8.54 14.40 4.67
CA GLY A 319 -9.12 13.07 4.87
C GLY A 319 -10.25 12.73 3.88
N SER A 320 -10.45 13.51 2.83
CA SER A 320 -11.59 13.35 1.90
C SER A 320 -11.28 12.57 0.63
N SER A 321 -10.01 12.31 0.32
CA SER A 321 -9.66 11.49 -0.86
C SER A 321 -10.16 10.04 -0.71
N LEU A 322 -10.41 9.36 -1.82
CA LEU A 322 -10.91 7.98 -1.76
C LEU A 322 -9.91 7.01 -1.12
N LEU A 323 -8.60 7.27 -1.21
CA LEU A 323 -7.61 6.51 -0.46
C LEU A 323 -7.76 6.72 1.04
N GLU A 324 -7.86 7.98 1.51
CA GLU A 324 -7.95 8.31 2.94
C GLU A 324 -9.24 7.75 3.55
N THR A 325 -10.37 7.93 2.88
CA THR A 325 -11.66 7.37 3.33
C THR A 325 -11.64 5.85 3.33
N PHE A 326 -11.03 5.21 2.34
CA PHE A 326 -10.83 3.76 2.30
C PHE A 326 -9.99 3.27 3.48
N LEU A 327 -8.86 3.93 3.78
CA LEU A 327 -8.01 3.56 4.92
C LEU A 327 -8.76 3.69 6.25
N ASN A 328 -9.56 4.75 6.43
CA ASN A 328 -10.40 4.93 7.60
C ASN A 328 -11.44 3.81 7.75
N ASP A 329 -12.12 3.45 6.67
CA ASP A 329 -13.13 2.40 6.66
C ASP A 329 -12.51 1.02 6.97
N ILE A 330 -11.35 0.74 6.37
CA ILE A 330 -10.62 -0.51 6.61
C ILE A 330 -10.04 -0.57 8.03
N GLY A 331 -9.57 0.54 8.59
CA GLY A 331 -9.08 0.62 9.97
C GLY A 331 -10.12 0.23 11.00
N ASN A 332 -11.40 0.36 10.67
CA ASN A 332 -12.53 -0.09 11.50
C ASN A 332 -12.88 -1.57 11.29
N TYR A 333 -12.21 -2.27 10.36
CA TYR A 333 -12.54 -3.64 10.00
C TYR A 333 -11.68 -4.66 10.75
N GLY A 334 -12.31 -5.50 11.53
CA GLY A 334 -11.64 -6.55 12.29
C GLY A 334 -10.71 -6.00 13.39
N ARG A 335 -9.54 -6.61 13.53
CA ARG A 335 -8.47 -6.20 14.47
C ARG A 335 -7.31 -5.62 13.67
N THR A 336 -7.57 -4.56 12.92
CA THR A 336 -6.62 -3.94 11.99
C THR A 336 -6.15 -2.59 12.53
N THR A 337 -4.84 -2.37 12.51
CA THR A 337 -4.20 -1.08 12.75
C THR A 337 -3.42 -0.71 11.50
N ILE A 338 -3.64 0.50 10.98
CA ILE A 338 -2.89 1.03 9.84
C ILE A 338 -1.99 2.15 10.35
N VAL A 339 -0.70 2.07 10.03
CA VAL A 339 0.31 3.07 10.40
C VAL A 339 0.83 3.70 9.12
N VAL A 340 0.69 5.01 9.02
CA VAL A 340 1.11 5.81 7.86
C VAL A 340 2.25 6.74 8.27
N GLY A 341 3.30 6.77 7.46
CA GLY A 341 4.41 7.71 7.65
C GLY A 341 3.96 9.15 7.37
N SER A 342 4.40 10.09 8.19
CA SER A 342 4.10 11.54 8.03
C SER A 342 5.04 12.27 7.07
N GLY A 343 5.98 11.56 6.44
CA GLY A 343 7.00 12.12 5.55
C GLY A 343 8.27 12.58 6.28
N ASN A 344 9.30 12.91 5.50
CA ASN A 344 10.63 13.28 6.00
C ASN A 344 11.04 14.73 5.61
N GLU A 345 10.15 15.47 4.97
CA GLU A 345 10.43 16.78 4.38
C GLU A 345 10.41 17.93 5.40
N GLY A 346 10.09 17.66 6.65
CA GLY A 346 9.96 18.70 7.69
C GLY A 346 11.25 19.49 8.00
N ALA A 347 12.41 19.04 7.51
CA ALA A 347 13.69 19.73 7.63
C ALA A 347 14.18 20.33 6.29
N SER A 348 13.45 20.14 5.19
CA SER A 348 13.78 20.74 3.89
C SER A 348 13.26 22.17 3.86
N SER A 349 14.14 23.13 3.97
CA SER A 349 13.87 24.58 3.76
C SER A 349 14.12 24.97 2.31
#